data_cdb4f77aa9f77826549668e92cb2df7e
#
_entry.id   cdb4f77aa9f77826549668e92cb2df7e
#
_cell.length_a   1.000
_cell.length_b   1.000
_cell.length_c   1.000
_cell.angle_alpha   90.00
_cell.angle_beta   90.00
_cell.angle_gamma   90.00
#
_symmetry.space_group_name_H-M   'P 1'
#
loop_
_entity.id
_entity.type
_entity.pdbx_description
1 polymer ?
#
loop_
_entity_poly.entity_id
_entity_poly.type
_entity_poly.pdbx_seq_one_letter_code
_entity_poly.pdbx_strand_id
1 'polypeptide(L)'
;GKSRVMDYRNIFPKEEMCTWNDIGRFKPSQYLIMHSLMFRTDVLRRSGVKLPEHTFYVDNLFSYQPLPYVERICYMDLDLYHYYLGREDQSVNEKVLMKRIDQQIRVTDLVAKSVDLQAVKEKYPKLAVYMTRNISVMLSISSIHLLLIRTAEAEQKRKDMWNSIKAYNAALYYRLRYSTLSGLT
;
A
#
# COMPACT_ATOMS: atom_id res chain seq x y z
N GLY A 1 -13.92 24.72 -0.15
CA GLY A 1 -13.60 23.30 0.00
C GLY A 1 -12.78 23.07 1.25
N LYS A 2 -12.94 21.93 1.92
CA LYS A 2 -12.12 21.60 3.08
C LYS A 2 -10.76 21.13 2.58
N SER A 3 -9.67 21.83 2.92
CA SER A 3 -8.32 21.32 2.72
C SER A 3 -7.95 20.35 3.86
N ARG A 4 -7.31 19.24 3.52
CA ARG A 4 -6.76 18.27 4.48
C ARG A 4 -5.29 18.07 4.16
N VAL A 5 -4.44 18.25 5.15
CA VAL A 5 -3.00 18.03 5.03
C VAL A 5 -2.69 16.59 5.49
N MET A 6 -1.91 15.88 4.71
CA MET A 6 -1.29 14.62 5.13
C MET A 6 0.17 14.93 5.48
N ASP A 7 0.47 15.00 6.75
CA ASP A 7 1.82 15.20 7.26
C ASP A 7 2.35 13.93 7.94
N TYR A 8 3.67 13.89 8.15
CA TYR A 8 4.35 12.73 8.73
C TYR A 8 5.20 13.10 9.95
N ARG A 9 4.95 14.26 10.58
CA ARG A 9 5.71 14.80 11.72
C ARG A 9 5.74 13.87 12.92
N ASN A 10 4.69 13.05 13.10
CA ASN A 10 4.65 12.06 14.17
C ASN A 10 5.37 10.75 13.81
N ILE A 11 5.88 10.62 12.59
CA ILE A 11 6.49 9.40 12.07
C ILE A 11 7.98 9.60 11.87
N PHE A 12 8.38 10.68 11.22
CA PHE A 12 9.78 10.94 10.88
C PHE A 12 10.29 12.19 11.61
N PRO A 13 11.53 12.19 12.10
CA PRO A 13 12.18 13.42 12.56
C PRO A 13 12.31 14.41 11.41
N LYS A 14 12.05 15.70 11.70
CA LYS A 14 12.04 16.74 10.68
C LYS A 14 13.48 17.11 10.31
N GLU A 15 13.78 17.11 9.01
CA GLU A 15 15.07 17.54 8.44
C GLU A 15 16.30 16.81 8.99
N GLU A 16 16.09 15.67 9.63
CA GLU A 16 17.14 14.81 10.16
C GLU A 16 17.17 13.48 9.40
N MET A 17 18.36 12.89 9.32
CA MET A 17 18.52 11.56 8.74
C MET A 17 18.14 10.51 9.75
N CYS A 18 17.24 9.60 9.36
CA CYS A 18 16.81 8.48 10.18
C CYS A 18 16.75 7.17 9.39
N THR A 19 16.49 6.08 10.08
CA THR A 19 16.25 4.74 9.52
C THR A 19 14.83 4.28 9.81
N TRP A 20 14.41 3.13 9.27
CA TRP A 20 13.12 2.53 9.61
C TRP A 20 12.98 2.13 11.08
N ASN A 21 14.07 2.01 11.82
CA ASN A 21 14.03 1.70 13.25
C ASN A 21 13.75 2.94 14.12
N ASP A 22 13.97 4.12 13.57
CA ASP A 22 13.79 5.39 14.29
C ASP A 22 12.39 5.97 14.12
N ILE A 23 11.59 5.44 13.16
CA ILE A 23 10.26 5.99 12.86
C ILE A 23 9.26 5.83 14.00
N GLY A 24 8.32 6.76 14.08
CA GLY A 24 7.14 6.68 14.92
C GLY A 24 6.05 5.76 14.33
N ARG A 25 4.86 5.82 14.91
CA ARG A 25 3.72 5.00 14.50
C ARG A 25 2.85 5.75 13.49
N PHE A 26 2.56 5.11 12.36
CA PHE A 26 1.56 5.59 11.40
C PHE A 26 0.15 5.53 12.01
N LYS A 27 -0.58 6.64 11.93
CA LYS A 27 -2.02 6.68 12.25
C LYS A 27 -2.81 5.92 11.18
N PRO A 28 -4.05 5.48 11.45
CA PRO A 28 -4.88 4.76 10.47
C PRO A 28 -5.04 5.48 9.13
N SER A 29 -5.09 6.80 9.13
CA SER A 29 -5.24 7.64 7.94
C SER A 29 -3.94 8.04 7.26
N GLN A 30 -2.78 7.68 7.82
CA GLN A 30 -1.48 8.01 7.25
C GLN A 30 -0.93 6.82 6.46
N TYR A 31 -0.49 7.08 5.24
CA TYR A 31 0.17 6.13 4.36
C TYR A 31 1.11 6.89 3.42
N LEU A 32 2.17 6.23 2.98
CA LEU A 32 3.11 6.80 2.03
C LEU A 32 2.49 6.74 0.63
N ILE A 33 2.34 7.88 0.00
CA ILE A 33 1.85 8.00 -1.37
C ILE A 33 2.99 8.35 -2.33
N MET A 34 2.89 7.95 -3.57
CA MET A 34 3.90 8.19 -4.60
C MET A 34 4.31 9.67 -4.67
N HIS A 35 3.35 10.58 -4.55
CA HIS A 35 3.57 12.03 -4.66
C HIS A 35 4.33 12.65 -3.48
N SER A 36 4.46 11.92 -2.37
CA SER A 36 5.23 12.33 -1.18
C SER A 36 6.61 11.66 -1.09
N LEU A 37 7.02 10.90 -2.11
CA LEU A 37 8.23 10.10 -2.08
C LEU A 37 9.22 10.51 -3.17
N MET A 38 10.47 10.66 -2.79
CA MET A 38 11.60 10.72 -3.70
C MET A 38 12.59 9.63 -3.32
N PHE A 39 12.86 8.75 -4.28
CA PHE A 39 13.85 7.68 -4.11
C PHE A 39 15.14 8.01 -4.86
N ARG A 40 16.26 7.66 -4.28
CA ARG A 40 17.50 7.57 -5.04
C ARG A 40 17.35 6.49 -6.12
N THR A 41 17.88 6.75 -7.30
CA THR A 41 17.76 5.84 -8.46
C THR A 41 18.34 4.45 -8.18
N ASP A 42 19.43 4.36 -7.40
CA ASP A 42 20.02 3.08 -7.00
C ASP A 42 19.11 2.24 -6.11
N VAL A 43 18.31 2.88 -5.24
CA VAL A 43 17.28 2.19 -4.42
C VAL A 43 16.20 1.59 -5.32
N LEU A 44 15.70 2.35 -6.29
CA LEU A 44 14.71 1.84 -7.24
C LEU A 44 15.27 0.67 -8.08
N ARG A 45 16.52 0.79 -8.56
CA ARG A 45 17.16 -0.30 -9.30
C ARG A 45 17.35 -1.56 -8.48
N ARG A 46 17.82 -1.43 -7.24
CA ARG A 46 17.98 -2.57 -6.31
C ARG A 46 16.66 -3.23 -5.95
N SER A 47 15.58 -2.47 -5.85
CA SER A 47 14.26 -3.01 -5.54
C SER A 47 13.66 -3.83 -6.68
N GLY A 48 14.16 -3.66 -7.90
CA GLY A 48 13.63 -4.33 -9.08
C GLY A 48 12.18 -3.97 -9.41
N VAL A 49 11.66 -2.84 -8.86
CA VAL A 49 10.27 -2.45 -9.08
C VAL A 49 10.00 -2.21 -10.56
N LYS A 50 8.98 -2.90 -11.08
CA LYS A 50 8.47 -2.75 -12.44
C LYS A 50 6.99 -2.48 -12.37
N LEU A 51 6.56 -1.36 -12.92
CA LEU A 51 5.15 -0.97 -12.92
C LEU A 51 4.47 -1.59 -14.13
N PRO A 52 3.38 -2.36 -13.97
CA PRO A 52 2.60 -2.89 -15.09
C PRO A 52 2.09 -1.76 -15.98
N GLU A 53 2.27 -1.90 -17.28
CA GLU A 53 1.74 -0.95 -18.27
C GLU A 53 0.22 -0.99 -18.31
N HIS A 54 -0.40 0.13 -18.69
CA HIS A 54 -1.85 0.29 -18.83
C HIS A 54 -2.66 -0.17 -17.61
N THR A 55 -2.06 -0.04 -16.41
CA THR A 55 -2.67 -0.51 -15.16
C THR A 55 -2.79 0.66 -14.17
N PHE A 56 -3.99 0.88 -13.64
CA PHE A 56 -4.21 1.84 -12.56
C PHE A 56 -3.70 1.30 -11.22
N TYR A 57 -3.53 2.19 -10.24
CA TYR A 57 -3.12 1.86 -8.86
C TYR A 57 -1.66 1.38 -8.71
N VAL A 58 -0.85 1.44 -9.76
CA VAL A 58 0.58 1.05 -9.73
C VAL A 58 1.43 1.93 -8.82
N ASP A 59 0.93 3.11 -8.46
CA ASP A 59 1.47 3.99 -7.44
C ASP A 59 1.63 3.30 -6.08
N ASN A 60 0.75 2.35 -5.76
CA ASN A 60 0.88 1.52 -4.56
C ASN A 60 2.12 0.62 -4.62
N LEU A 61 2.42 0.03 -5.77
CA LEU A 61 3.60 -0.80 -5.95
C LEU A 61 4.89 0.04 -5.87
N PHE A 62 4.89 1.21 -6.50
CA PHE A 62 6.00 2.17 -6.42
C PHE A 62 6.26 2.64 -5.00
N SER A 63 5.21 2.90 -4.22
CA SER A 63 5.31 3.37 -2.84
C SER A 63 5.65 2.27 -1.83
N TYR A 64 5.61 1.00 -2.23
CA TYR A 64 5.72 -0.14 -1.34
C TYR A 64 7.00 -0.96 -1.56
N GLN A 65 7.22 -1.47 -2.78
CA GLN A 65 8.29 -2.43 -3.07
C GLN A 65 9.71 -1.90 -2.78
N PRO A 66 10.04 -0.60 -3.00
CA PRO A 66 11.38 -0.09 -2.72
C PRO A 66 11.71 0.10 -1.23
N LEU A 67 10.71 0.14 -0.33
CA LEU A 67 10.90 0.53 1.06
C LEU A 67 11.97 -0.28 1.81
N PRO A 68 12.06 -1.62 1.69
CA PRO A 68 13.08 -2.40 2.39
C PRO A 68 14.52 -2.09 1.95
N TYR A 69 14.70 -1.48 0.78
CA TYR A 69 15.99 -1.11 0.21
C TYR A 69 16.44 0.29 0.62
N VAL A 70 15.57 1.03 1.30
CA VAL A 70 15.88 2.36 1.85
C VAL A 70 16.59 2.20 3.19
N GLU A 71 17.82 2.66 3.28
CA GLU A 71 18.63 2.61 4.49
C GLU A 71 18.60 3.93 5.27
N ARG A 72 18.45 5.04 4.57
CA ARG A 72 18.41 6.39 5.15
C ARG A 72 17.21 7.16 4.61
N ILE A 73 16.52 7.82 5.52
CA ILE A 73 15.31 8.59 5.26
C ILE A 73 15.55 10.02 5.73
N CYS A 74 15.17 10.99 4.92
CA CYS A 74 15.07 12.39 5.31
C CYS A 74 13.63 12.86 5.08
N TYR A 75 12.99 13.36 6.11
CA TYR A 75 11.66 13.95 6.00
C TYR A 75 11.76 15.47 5.92
N MET A 76 11.29 16.02 4.82
CA MET A 76 11.14 17.47 4.62
C MET A 76 9.67 17.84 4.78
N ASP A 77 9.37 18.72 5.71
CA ASP A 77 8.01 19.19 6.00
C ASP A 77 7.61 20.32 5.03
N LEU A 78 7.41 19.93 3.76
CA LEU A 78 7.10 20.84 2.66
C LEU A 78 5.80 20.44 1.96
N ASP A 79 4.91 21.39 1.76
CA ASP A 79 3.65 21.21 1.03
C ASP A 79 3.89 21.33 -0.49
N LEU A 80 4.62 20.36 -1.07
CA LEU A 80 5.00 20.37 -2.48
C LEU A 80 3.91 19.88 -3.42
N TYR A 81 2.99 19.03 -2.95
CA TYR A 81 1.97 18.43 -3.79
C TYR A 81 0.56 18.73 -3.30
N HIS A 82 -0.21 19.39 -4.15
CA HIS A 82 -1.60 19.71 -3.90
C HIS A 82 -2.49 18.80 -4.75
N TYR A 83 -3.23 17.90 -4.10
CA TYR A 83 -4.11 16.95 -4.76
C TYR A 83 -5.56 17.43 -4.71
N TYR A 84 -6.10 17.77 -5.86
CA TYR A 84 -7.50 18.15 -5.97
C TYR A 84 -8.38 16.90 -6.04
N LEU A 85 -9.22 16.69 -5.02
CA LEU A 85 -10.17 15.59 -4.95
C LEU A 85 -11.57 16.07 -5.34
N GLY A 86 -12.35 15.22 -6.01
CA GLY A 86 -13.78 15.47 -6.31
C GLY A 86 -14.14 15.48 -7.79
N ARG A 87 -13.21 15.20 -8.70
CA ARG A 87 -13.56 14.97 -10.10
C ARG A 87 -14.14 13.56 -10.28
N GLU A 88 -15.13 13.43 -11.15
CA GLU A 88 -15.82 12.15 -11.40
C GLU A 88 -14.96 11.10 -12.09
N ASP A 89 -13.95 11.54 -12.85
CA ASP A 89 -13.03 10.68 -13.60
C ASP A 89 -11.85 10.13 -12.79
N GLN A 90 -11.71 10.55 -11.53
CA GLN A 90 -10.60 10.14 -10.69
C GLN A 90 -10.66 8.65 -10.33
N SER A 91 -9.47 8.00 -10.29
CA SER A 91 -9.31 6.59 -9.93
C SER A 91 -9.81 6.23 -8.52
N VAL A 92 -9.90 7.22 -7.63
CA VAL A 92 -10.44 7.09 -6.28
C VAL A 92 -11.98 7.14 -6.23
N ASN A 93 -12.65 7.45 -7.34
CA ASN A 93 -14.09 7.40 -7.43
C ASN A 93 -14.58 5.96 -7.37
N GLU A 94 -15.56 5.67 -6.51
CA GLU A 94 -16.09 4.33 -6.26
C GLU A 94 -16.57 3.63 -7.54
N LYS A 95 -17.31 4.34 -8.41
CA LYS A 95 -17.79 3.77 -9.68
C LYS A 95 -16.66 3.44 -10.63
N VAL A 96 -15.60 4.26 -10.65
CA VAL A 96 -14.40 4.03 -11.46
C VAL A 96 -13.63 2.84 -10.92
N LEU A 97 -13.50 2.72 -9.59
CA LEU A 97 -12.81 1.61 -8.94
C LEU A 97 -13.54 0.29 -9.22
N MET A 98 -14.87 0.24 -9.09
CA MET A 98 -15.65 -0.97 -9.41
C MET A 98 -15.49 -1.41 -10.86
N LYS A 99 -15.44 -0.47 -11.82
CA LYS A 99 -15.17 -0.78 -13.24
C LYS A 99 -13.76 -1.35 -13.48
N ARG A 100 -12.80 -1.00 -12.63
CA ARG A 100 -11.39 -1.38 -12.73
C ARG A 100 -10.95 -2.34 -11.62
N ILE A 101 -11.92 -3.06 -11.03
CA ILE A 101 -11.65 -3.91 -9.87
C ILE A 101 -10.59 -4.98 -10.16
N ASP A 102 -10.53 -5.50 -11.39
CA ASP A 102 -9.52 -6.48 -11.78
C ASP A 102 -8.09 -5.91 -11.73
N GLN A 103 -7.92 -4.63 -12.05
CA GLN A 103 -6.63 -3.96 -11.92
C GLN A 103 -6.25 -3.73 -10.45
N GLN A 104 -7.24 -3.36 -9.63
CA GLN A 104 -7.04 -3.22 -8.18
C GLN A 104 -6.62 -4.56 -7.55
N ILE A 105 -7.28 -5.67 -7.89
CA ILE A 105 -6.93 -7.01 -7.43
C ILE A 105 -5.52 -7.38 -7.88
N ARG A 106 -5.20 -7.18 -9.16
CA ARG A 106 -3.88 -7.45 -9.73
C ARG A 106 -2.79 -6.71 -8.97
N VAL A 107 -2.96 -5.41 -8.74
CA VAL A 107 -1.95 -4.61 -8.03
C VAL A 107 -1.86 -5.01 -6.55
N THR A 108 -2.99 -5.32 -5.91
CA THR A 108 -3.01 -5.84 -4.53
C THR A 108 -2.21 -7.14 -4.41
N ASP A 109 -2.39 -8.06 -5.34
CA ASP A 109 -1.65 -9.34 -5.38
C ASP A 109 -0.15 -9.10 -5.62
N LEU A 110 0.21 -8.22 -6.56
CA LEU A 110 1.60 -7.84 -6.82
C LEU A 110 2.27 -7.22 -5.59
N VAL A 111 1.61 -6.28 -4.92
CA VAL A 111 2.13 -5.65 -3.69
C VAL A 111 2.34 -6.69 -2.59
N ALA A 112 1.37 -7.58 -2.37
CA ALA A 112 1.45 -8.60 -1.33
C ALA A 112 2.59 -9.59 -1.54
N LYS A 113 2.99 -9.81 -2.80
CA LYS A 113 4.04 -10.78 -3.19
C LYS A 113 5.41 -10.14 -3.50
N SER A 114 5.49 -8.81 -3.54
CA SER A 114 6.69 -8.10 -3.98
C SER A 114 7.86 -8.14 -3.00
N VAL A 115 7.60 -8.47 -1.73
CA VAL A 115 8.57 -8.35 -0.64
C VAL A 115 8.44 -9.52 0.34
N ASP A 116 9.56 -10.06 0.78
CA ASP A 116 9.61 -10.99 1.91
C ASP A 116 9.47 -10.21 3.24
N LEU A 117 8.25 -10.18 3.76
CA LEU A 117 7.94 -9.47 5.01
C LEU A 117 8.60 -10.09 6.24
N GLN A 118 9.01 -11.36 6.20
CA GLN A 118 9.74 -11.97 7.31
C GLN A 118 11.16 -11.41 7.36
N ALA A 119 11.85 -11.36 6.23
CA ALA A 119 13.17 -10.74 6.14
C ALA A 119 13.14 -9.24 6.51
N VAL A 120 12.09 -8.52 6.08
CA VAL A 120 11.90 -7.12 6.49
C VAL A 120 11.72 -7.00 8.00
N LYS A 121 10.95 -7.90 8.62
CA LYS A 121 10.70 -7.87 10.07
C LYS A 121 11.97 -8.06 10.89
N GLU A 122 12.87 -8.89 10.42
CA GLU A 122 14.16 -9.15 11.09
C GLU A 122 15.05 -7.90 11.09
N LYS A 123 15.08 -7.15 9.99
CA LYS A 123 15.90 -5.95 9.85
C LYS A 123 15.19 -4.67 10.33
N TYR A 124 13.93 -4.53 9.99
CA TYR A 124 13.12 -3.32 10.19
C TYR A 124 11.71 -3.66 10.72
N PRO A 125 11.55 -4.04 11.99
CA PRO A 125 10.26 -4.51 12.54
C PRO A 125 9.14 -3.46 12.41
N LYS A 126 9.44 -2.18 12.58
CA LYS A 126 8.45 -1.10 12.43
C LYS A 126 7.97 -0.94 10.97
N LEU A 127 8.89 -1.09 10.01
CA LEU A 127 8.54 -1.11 8.59
C LEU A 127 7.65 -2.31 8.26
N ALA A 128 7.97 -3.51 8.75
CA ALA A 128 7.16 -4.71 8.51
C ALA A 128 5.73 -4.56 9.02
N VAL A 129 5.52 -3.88 10.15
CA VAL A 129 4.18 -3.54 10.68
C VAL A 129 3.45 -2.61 9.69
N TYR A 130 4.10 -1.55 9.24
CA TYR A 130 3.54 -0.64 8.25
C TYR A 130 3.17 -1.37 6.93
N MET A 131 4.10 -2.18 6.40
CA MET A 131 3.91 -2.90 5.15
C MET A 131 2.78 -3.94 5.23
N THR A 132 2.69 -4.69 6.33
CA THR A 132 1.57 -5.62 6.58
C THR A 132 0.24 -4.89 6.62
N ARG A 133 0.19 -3.74 7.30
CA ARG A 133 -1.02 -2.91 7.36
C ARG A 133 -1.41 -2.38 5.97
N ASN A 134 -0.44 -1.98 5.15
CA ASN A 134 -0.71 -1.49 3.79
C ASN A 134 -1.40 -2.58 2.95
N ILE A 135 -0.88 -3.80 2.95
CA ILE A 135 -1.53 -4.95 2.29
C ILE A 135 -2.96 -5.16 2.83
N SER A 136 -3.14 -5.12 4.15
CA SER A 136 -4.46 -5.26 4.76
C SER A 136 -5.46 -4.21 4.26
N VAL A 137 -5.05 -2.96 4.16
CA VAL A 137 -5.90 -1.87 3.63
C VAL A 137 -6.26 -2.14 2.16
N MET A 138 -5.30 -2.53 1.33
CA MET A 138 -5.55 -2.83 -0.09
C MET A 138 -6.50 -4.02 -0.26
N LEU A 139 -6.32 -5.09 0.53
CA LEU A 139 -7.23 -6.25 0.55
C LEU A 139 -8.63 -5.85 1.00
N SER A 140 -8.75 -5.00 2.03
CA SER A 140 -10.04 -4.50 2.51
C SER A 140 -10.76 -3.70 1.42
N ILE A 141 -10.06 -2.78 0.75
CA ILE A 141 -10.60 -1.99 -0.36
C ILE A 141 -11.11 -2.92 -1.47
N SER A 142 -10.28 -3.87 -1.90
CA SER A 142 -10.65 -4.84 -2.94
C SER A 142 -11.85 -5.69 -2.53
N SER A 143 -11.85 -6.25 -1.31
CA SER A 143 -12.94 -7.10 -0.80
C SER A 143 -14.26 -6.34 -0.68
N ILE A 144 -14.23 -5.12 -0.12
CA ILE A 144 -15.44 -4.30 0.05
C ILE A 144 -16.07 -3.98 -1.31
N HIS A 145 -15.27 -3.57 -2.31
CA HIS A 145 -15.81 -3.25 -3.63
C HIS A 145 -16.35 -4.49 -4.35
N LEU A 146 -15.69 -5.65 -4.20
CA LEU A 146 -16.23 -6.92 -4.74
C LEU A 146 -17.56 -7.31 -4.08
N LEU A 147 -17.71 -7.08 -2.77
CA LEU A 147 -18.98 -7.30 -2.07
C LEU A 147 -20.07 -6.31 -2.53
N LEU A 148 -19.71 -5.05 -2.84
CA LEU A 148 -20.64 -4.04 -3.35
C LEU A 148 -21.12 -4.33 -4.78
N ILE A 149 -20.31 -5.00 -5.61
CA ILE A 149 -20.68 -5.43 -6.96
C ILE A 149 -21.81 -6.47 -6.92
N ARG A 150 -21.88 -7.31 -5.90
CA ARG A 150 -22.97 -8.27 -5.61
C ARG A 150 -23.24 -9.31 -6.72
N THR A 151 -22.25 -9.71 -7.49
CA THR A 151 -22.38 -10.78 -8.48
C THR A 151 -21.64 -12.04 -8.00
N ALA A 152 -22.05 -13.21 -8.50
CA ALA A 152 -21.35 -14.47 -8.23
C ALA A 152 -19.90 -14.43 -8.72
N GLU A 153 -19.64 -13.76 -9.85
CA GLU A 153 -18.29 -13.55 -10.38
C GLU A 153 -17.42 -12.73 -9.43
N ALA A 154 -17.96 -11.63 -8.89
CA ALA A 154 -17.24 -10.79 -7.93
C ALA A 154 -16.91 -11.55 -6.64
N GLU A 155 -17.83 -12.37 -6.15
CA GLU A 155 -17.59 -13.22 -4.98
C GLU A 155 -16.51 -14.27 -5.27
N GLN A 156 -16.50 -14.86 -6.46
CA GLN A 156 -15.46 -15.79 -6.87
C GLN A 156 -14.09 -15.09 -6.95
N LYS A 157 -14.02 -13.91 -7.56
CA LYS A 157 -12.78 -13.08 -7.60
C LYS A 157 -12.27 -12.76 -6.19
N ARG A 158 -13.15 -12.48 -5.24
CA ARG A 158 -12.79 -12.25 -3.84
C ARG A 158 -12.15 -13.49 -3.21
N LYS A 159 -12.73 -14.65 -3.39
CA LYS A 159 -12.18 -15.92 -2.92
C LYS A 159 -10.82 -16.22 -3.56
N ASP A 160 -10.71 -16.02 -4.87
CA ASP A 160 -9.47 -16.28 -5.61
C ASP A 160 -8.33 -15.35 -5.16
N MET A 161 -8.63 -14.08 -4.90
CA MET A 161 -7.65 -13.14 -4.36
C MET A 161 -7.10 -13.61 -3.00
N TRP A 162 -7.95 -14.04 -2.09
CA TRP A 162 -7.53 -14.59 -0.80
C TRP A 162 -6.78 -15.91 -0.92
N ASN A 163 -7.22 -16.79 -1.82
CA ASN A 163 -6.55 -18.07 -2.09
C ASN A 163 -5.16 -17.85 -2.70
N SER A 164 -4.99 -16.84 -3.56
CA SER A 164 -3.70 -16.44 -4.12
C SER A 164 -2.68 -16.06 -3.04
N ILE A 165 -3.11 -15.25 -2.05
CA ILE A 165 -2.28 -14.91 -0.89
C ILE A 165 -1.93 -16.14 -0.05
N LYS A 166 -2.92 -17.00 0.20
CA LYS A 166 -2.71 -18.23 0.98
C LYS A 166 -1.73 -19.19 0.31
N ALA A 167 -1.85 -19.35 -1.00
CA ALA A 167 -0.96 -20.20 -1.78
C ALA A 167 0.48 -19.64 -1.82
N TYR A 168 0.62 -18.32 -1.87
CA TYR A 168 1.93 -17.67 -1.84
C TYR A 168 2.59 -17.79 -0.46
N ASN A 169 1.87 -17.44 0.61
CA ASN A 169 2.40 -17.43 1.97
C ASN A 169 1.26 -17.64 2.99
N ALA A 170 1.15 -18.84 3.52
CA ALA A 170 0.12 -19.20 4.48
C ALA A 170 0.22 -18.41 5.78
N ALA A 171 1.43 -18.13 6.28
CA ALA A 171 1.62 -17.35 7.51
C ALA A 171 1.15 -15.90 7.33
N LEU A 172 1.46 -15.29 6.18
CA LEU A 172 0.95 -13.95 5.83
C LEU A 172 -0.59 -13.97 5.73
N TYR A 173 -1.17 -14.98 5.04
CA TYR A 173 -2.61 -15.13 4.94
C TYR A 173 -3.28 -15.18 6.32
N TYR A 174 -2.81 -16.03 7.24
CA TYR A 174 -3.40 -16.15 8.56
C TYR A 174 -3.26 -14.87 9.38
N ARG A 175 -2.11 -14.18 9.27
CA ARG A 175 -1.91 -12.88 9.90
C ARG A 175 -2.90 -11.83 9.37
N LEU A 176 -3.07 -11.74 8.05
CA LEU A 176 -3.99 -10.78 7.43
C LEU A 176 -5.45 -11.12 7.77
N ARG A 177 -5.81 -12.41 7.78
CA ARG A 177 -7.19 -12.86 8.01
C ARG A 177 -7.65 -12.70 9.45
N TYR A 178 -6.77 -12.91 10.43
CA TYR A 178 -7.15 -12.99 11.83
C TYR A 178 -6.58 -11.90 12.73
N SER A 179 -5.65 -11.09 12.24
CA SER A 179 -4.97 -10.08 13.05
C SER A 179 -5.00 -8.67 12.45
N THR A 180 -5.75 -8.46 11.37
CA THR A 180 -5.86 -7.16 10.71
C THR A 180 -7.28 -6.86 10.24
N LEU A 181 -7.52 -5.61 9.79
CA LEU A 181 -8.84 -5.16 9.30
C LEU A 181 -9.36 -5.97 8.11
N SER A 182 -8.49 -6.46 7.24
CA SER A 182 -8.89 -7.24 6.07
C SER A 182 -9.58 -8.56 6.42
N GLY A 183 -9.40 -9.05 7.62
CA GLY A 183 -10.11 -10.25 8.10
C GLY A 183 -11.59 -10.05 8.35
N LEU A 184 -12.05 -8.80 8.43
CA LEU A 184 -13.47 -8.46 8.61
C LEU A 184 -14.24 -8.41 7.27
N THR A 185 -13.55 -8.54 6.15
CA THR A 185 -14.07 -8.48 4.78
C THR A 185 -13.77 -9.79 4.04
#